data_f45a80eac9cf4b296514e535b58183e3
#
_entry.id   f45a80eac9cf4b296514e535b58183e3
#
_cell.length_a   1.000
_cell.length_b   1.000
_cell.length_c   1.000
_cell.angle_alpha   90.00
_cell.angle_beta   90.00
_cell.angle_gamma   90.00
#
_symmetry.space_group_name_H-M   'P 1'
#
loop_
_entity.id
_entity.type
_entity.pdbx_description
1 polymer ?
#
loop_
_entity_poly.entity_id
_entity_poly.type
_entity_poly.pdbx_seq_one_letter_code
_entity_poly.pdbx_strand_id
1 'polypeptide(L)'
;MTKKTSKEESLEWAKKAYAKLKGKKDIKFRSKLEERVADLLQGLGVSYEYESTQVPYTIQHHYNPDFILPNHVYLETKGYWDARDRRKVLAVKRDNPDLDLRMVFQAPYNTISKKSKTTYAQWCERHNIPWTSFHNIPLDWLI
;
A
#
# COMPACT_ATOMS: atom_id res chain seq x y z
N MET A 1 38.15 -41.72 -14.67
CA MET A 1 36.99 -40.80 -14.54
C MET A 1 37.23 -39.92 -13.33
N THR A 2 37.50 -38.66 -13.52
CA THR A 2 37.57 -37.67 -12.44
C THR A 2 36.18 -37.29 -11.99
N LYS A 3 35.85 -37.49 -10.70
CA LYS A 3 34.61 -36.96 -10.11
C LYS A 3 34.66 -35.45 -10.14
N LYS A 4 33.63 -34.85 -10.67
CA LYS A 4 33.43 -33.39 -10.61
C LYS A 4 33.32 -32.94 -9.15
N THR A 5 33.92 -31.81 -8.84
CA THR A 5 33.80 -31.20 -7.51
C THR A 5 32.38 -30.68 -7.31
N SER A 6 31.90 -30.58 -6.06
CA SER A 6 30.59 -30.02 -5.76
C SER A 6 30.41 -28.60 -6.30
N LYS A 7 31.51 -27.87 -6.44
CA LYS A 7 31.54 -26.51 -7.01
C LYS A 7 31.29 -26.54 -8.52
N GLU A 8 31.88 -27.51 -9.22
CA GLU A 8 31.66 -27.70 -10.66
C GLU A 8 30.23 -28.16 -10.97
N GLU A 9 29.65 -29.03 -10.15
CA GLU A 9 28.28 -29.46 -10.27
C GLU A 9 27.30 -28.29 -10.05
N SER A 10 27.54 -27.45 -9.05
CA SER A 10 26.76 -26.23 -8.79
C SER A 10 26.85 -25.25 -9.97
N LEU A 11 28.03 -25.10 -10.58
CA LEU A 11 28.23 -24.22 -11.73
C LEU A 11 27.50 -24.74 -12.98
N GLU A 12 27.53 -26.05 -13.23
CA GLU A 12 26.79 -26.67 -14.33
C GLU A 12 25.28 -26.55 -14.15
N TRP A 13 24.80 -26.75 -12.94
CA TRP A 13 23.39 -26.57 -12.62
C TRP A 13 22.97 -25.12 -12.88
N ALA A 14 23.77 -24.15 -12.45
CA ALA A 14 23.51 -22.74 -12.66
C ALA A 14 23.45 -22.39 -14.16
N LYS A 15 24.38 -22.93 -14.96
CA LYS A 15 24.40 -22.74 -16.42
C LYS A 15 23.16 -23.33 -17.09
N LYS A 16 22.69 -24.51 -16.65
CA LYS A 16 21.48 -25.14 -17.18
C LYS A 16 20.23 -24.39 -16.79
N ALA A 17 20.15 -23.90 -15.54
CA ALA A 17 19.02 -23.08 -15.08
C ALA A 17 18.96 -21.75 -15.84
N TYR A 18 20.12 -21.14 -16.09
CA TYR A 18 20.19 -19.91 -16.88
C TYR A 18 19.78 -20.13 -18.34
N ALA A 19 20.24 -21.21 -18.97
CA ALA A 19 19.83 -21.57 -20.34
C ALA A 19 18.30 -21.78 -20.46
N LYS A 20 17.68 -22.32 -19.42
CA LYS A 20 16.21 -22.44 -19.30
C LYS A 20 15.52 -21.08 -19.23
N LEU A 21 16.11 -20.11 -18.52
CA LEU A 21 15.58 -18.74 -18.42
C LEU A 21 15.71 -18.01 -19.76
N LYS A 22 16.81 -18.22 -20.49
CA LYS A 22 17.08 -17.60 -21.79
C LYS A 22 16.12 -18.07 -22.90
N GLY A 23 15.56 -19.26 -22.78
CA GLY A 23 14.56 -19.80 -23.71
C GLY A 23 13.12 -19.33 -23.44
N LYS A 24 12.91 -18.58 -22.37
CA LYS A 24 11.64 -17.92 -22.04
C LYS A 24 11.79 -16.44 -22.41
N LYS A 25 10.71 -15.83 -22.92
CA LYS A 25 10.60 -14.42 -23.33
C LYS A 25 11.66 -13.50 -22.73
N ASP A 26 12.26 -12.65 -23.54
CA ASP A 26 13.21 -11.62 -23.11
C ASP A 26 12.74 -10.91 -21.84
N ILE A 27 13.53 -11.03 -20.78
CA ILE A 27 13.25 -10.35 -19.50
C ILE A 27 13.41 -8.84 -19.73
N LYS A 28 12.34 -8.11 -19.45
CA LYS A 28 12.36 -6.65 -19.52
C LYS A 28 12.74 -6.09 -18.15
N PHE A 29 13.98 -5.65 -17.99
CA PHE A 29 14.45 -5.00 -16.78
C PHE A 29 13.92 -3.57 -16.66
N ARG A 30 13.71 -3.09 -15.44
CA ARG A 30 13.20 -1.75 -15.15
C ARG A 30 14.26 -0.68 -15.19
N SER A 31 15.55 -1.06 -15.08
CA SER A 31 16.66 -0.13 -15.07
C SER A 31 17.89 -0.70 -15.75
N LYS A 32 18.79 0.19 -16.19
CA LYS A 32 20.09 -0.19 -16.75
C LYS A 32 20.98 -0.88 -15.72
N LEU A 33 20.86 -0.52 -14.45
CA LEU A 33 21.61 -1.18 -13.37
C LEU A 33 21.17 -2.64 -13.21
N GLU A 34 19.87 -2.90 -13.20
CA GLU A 34 19.35 -4.28 -13.14
C GLU A 34 19.86 -5.12 -14.31
N GLU A 35 19.83 -4.57 -15.52
CA GLU A 35 20.34 -5.22 -16.72
C GLU A 35 21.84 -5.55 -16.59
N ARG A 36 22.66 -4.62 -16.08
CA ARG A 36 24.09 -4.82 -15.83
C ARG A 36 24.35 -5.90 -14.78
N VAL A 37 23.55 -5.94 -13.73
CA VAL A 37 23.64 -6.99 -12.70
C VAL A 37 23.29 -8.34 -13.29
N ALA A 38 22.22 -8.42 -14.09
CA ALA A 38 21.84 -9.64 -14.80
C ALA A 38 22.95 -10.13 -15.72
N ASP A 39 23.59 -9.22 -16.48
CA ASP A 39 24.72 -9.54 -17.35
C ASP A 39 25.93 -10.08 -16.55
N LEU A 40 26.20 -9.49 -15.40
CA LEU A 40 27.24 -9.96 -14.50
C LEU A 40 26.96 -11.36 -13.97
N LEU A 41 25.74 -11.60 -13.50
CA LEU A 41 25.32 -12.91 -13.02
C LEU A 41 25.42 -13.95 -14.13
N GLN A 42 24.98 -13.60 -15.33
CA GLN A 42 25.10 -14.45 -16.52
C GLN A 42 26.54 -14.77 -16.84
N GLY A 43 27.42 -13.77 -16.85
CA GLY A 43 28.85 -13.94 -17.12
C GLY A 43 29.53 -14.85 -16.11
N LEU A 44 29.09 -14.85 -14.85
CA LEU A 44 29.59 -15.72 -13.79
C LEU A 44 28.92 -17.12 -13.78
N GLY A 45 27.95 -17.36 -14.66
CA GLY A 45 27.23 -18.62 -14.70
C GLY A 45 26.28 -18.82 -13.51
N VAL A 46 25.85 -17.73 -12.88
CA VAL A 46 24.92 -17.74 -11.74
C VAL A 46 23.50 -17.62 -12.26
N SER A 47 22.66 -18.61 -11.92
CA SER A 47 21.24 -18.54 -12.23
C SER A 47 20.55 -17.53 -11.32
N TYR A 48 19.52 -16.88 -11.82
CA TYR A 48 18.73 -15.93 -11.05
C TYR A 48 17.26 -15.98 -11.49
N GLU A 49 16.40 -15.51 -10.60
CA GLU A 49 15.02 -15.19 -10.90
C GLU A 49 14.85 -13.66 -10.82
N TYR A 50 14.07 -13.11 -11.71
CA TYR A 50 13.80 -11.67 -11.73
C TYR A 50 12.37 -11.39 -11.35
N GLU A 51 12.16 -10.69 -10.24
CA GLU A 51 10.86 -10.30 -9.71
C GLU A 51 9.83 -11.45 -9.66
N SER A 52 10.29 -12.66 -9.40
CA SER A 52 9.44 -13.86 -9.40
C SER A 52 8.73 -14.12 -8.08
N THR A 53 9.19 -13.49 -7.00
CA THR A 53 8.71 -13.74 -5.64
C THR A 53 8.29 -12.43 -4.99
N GLN A 54 7.16 -12.46 -4.30
CA GLN A 54 6.68 -11.37 -3.47
C GLN A 54 6.96 -11.68 -2.00
N VAL A 55 7.64 -10.78 -1.32
CA VAL A 55 7.93 -10.90 0.11
C VAL A 55 6.99 -9.96 0.88
N PRO A 56 6.08 -10.47 1.71
CA PRO A 56 5.20 -9.61 2.48
C PRO A 56 5.96 -8.87 3.57
N TYR A 57 5.59 -7.62 3.80
CA TYR A 57 6.10 -6.85 4.92
C TYR A 57 5.04 -5.89 5.45
N THR A 58 5.18 -5.51 6.70
CA THR A 58 4.25 -4.62 7.38
C THR A 58 4.98 -3.40 7.91
N ILE A 59 4.40 -2.22 7.67
CA ILE A 59 4.89 -0.96 8.21
C ILE A 59 3.85 -0.43 9.20
N GLN A 60 4.30 -0.06 10.39
CA GLN A 60 3.44 0.60 11.36
C GLN A 60 3.46 2.11 11.12
N HIS A 61 2.27 2.69 10.92
CA HIS A 61 2.07 4.14 10.82
C HIS A 61 1.39 4.67 12.08
N HIS A 62 1.57 5.95 12.33
CA HIS A 62 0.88 6.67 13.40
C HIS A 62 -0.07 7.70 12.79
N TYR A 63 -1.24 7.82 13.40
CA TYR A 63 -2.27 8.77 13.00
C TYR A 63 -2.45 9.84 14.08
N ASN A 64 -2.40 11.09 13.67
CA ASN A 64 -2.65 12.23 14.53
C ASN A 64 -3.99 12.86 14.15
N PRO A 65 -5.07 12.66 14.91
CA PRO A 65 -6.33 13.34 14.67
C PRO A 65 -6.19 14.85 14.84
N ASP A 66 -6.97 15.62 14.09
CA ASP A 66 -6.88 17.09 14.12
C ASP A 66 -7.26 17.65 15.51
N PHE A 67 -8.34 17.12 16.10
CA PHE A 67 -8.80 17.60 17.42
C PHE A 67 -9.21 16.44 18.30
N ILE A 68 -8.84 16.53 19.56
CA ILE A 68 -9.27 15.62 20.63
C ILE A 68 -10.05 16.44 21.63
N LEU A 69 -11.33 16.10 21.79
CA LEU A 69 -12.23 16.83 22.68
C LEU A 69 -12.24 16.23 24.10
N PRO A 70 -12.62 17.01 25.14
CA PRO A 70 -12.68 16.50 26.52
C PRO A 70 -13.65 15.31 26.71
N ASN A 71 -14.66 15.17 25.84
CA ASN A 71 -15.60 14.05 25.84
C ASN A 71 -15.08 12.81 25.11
N HIS A 72 -13.79 12.76 24.78
CA HIS A 72 -13.11 11.68 24.05
C HIS A 72 -13.56 11.51 22.59
N VAL A 73 -14.20 12.48 22.01
CA VAL A 73 -14.49 12.54 20.58
C VAL A 73 -13.25 13.05 19.85
N TYR A 74 -12.87 12.36 18.79
CA TYR A 74 -11.78 12.73 17.91
C TYR A 74 -12.35 13.28 16.61
N LEU A 75 -12.01 14.50 16.28
CA LEU A 75 -12.49 15.14 15.06
C LEU A 75 -11.37 15.19 14.01
N GLU A 76 -11.72 14.77 12.81
CA GLU A 76 -10.90 14.93 11.61
C GLU A 76 -11.62 15.89 10.66
N THR A 77 -10.94 16.95 10.25
CA THR A 77 -11.51 17.96 9.37
C THR A 77 -10.96 17.81 7.96
N LYS A 78 -11.84 17.84 6.96
CA LYS A 78 -11.45 17.68 5.55
C LYS A 78 -12.20 18.64 4.63
N GLY A 79 -11.45 19.35 3.80
CA GLY A 79 -11.99 20.00 2.63
C GLY A 79 -11.97 19.03 1.45
N TYR A 80 -10.80 18.68 0.98
CA TYR A 80 -10.60 17.65 -0.04
C TYR A 80 -10.22 16.32 0.64
N TRP A 81 -10.86 15.22 0.21
CA TRP A 81 -10.69 13.92 0.84
C TRP A 81 -10.46 12.83 -0.21
N ASP A 82 -9.22 12.56 -0.53
CA ASP A 82 -8.84 11.62 -1.58
C ASP A 82 -8.92 10.15 -1.13
N ALA A 83 -8.68 9.25 -2.07
CA ALA A 83 -8.72 7.80 -1.80
C ALA A 83 -7.68 7.36 -0.77
N ARG A 84 -6.52 8.01 -0.74
CA ARG A 84 -5.45 7.71 0.23
C ARG A 84 -5.89 8.06 1.65
N ASP A 85 -6.48 9.24 1.82
CA ASP A 85 -7.02 9.69 3.11
C ASP A 85 -8.16 8.79 3.58
N ARG A 86 -9.05 8.37 2.69
CA ARG A 86 -10.15 7.45 3.02
C ARG A 86 -9.64 6.09 3.48
N ARG A 87 -8.66 5.50 2.78
CA ARG A 87 -8.04 4.23 3.19
C ARG A 87 -7.37 4.33 4.56
N LYS A 88 -6.72 5.48 4.84
CA LYS A 88 -6.11 5.75 6.14
C LYS A 88 -7.14 5.72 7.27
N VAL A 89 -8.26 6.38 7.10
CA VAL A 89 -9.35 6.41 8.10
C VAL A 89 -9.88 4.99 8.35
N LEU A 90 -10.09 4.20 7.31
CA LEU A 90 -10.52 2.81 7.47
C LEU A 90 -9.51 1.97 8.25
N ALA A 91 -8.23 2.12 7.94
CA ALA A 91 -7.15 1.41 8.64
C ALA A 91 -7.08 1.81 10.12
N VAL A 92 -7.20 3.10 10.42
CA VAL A 92 -7.22 3.62 11.79
C VAL A 92 -8.39 3.04 12.58
N LYS A 93 -9.59 3.03 12.01
CA LYS A 93 -10.77 2.48 12.68
C LYS A 93 -10.70 0.97 12.85
N ARG A 94 -10.16 0.26 11.87
CA ARG A 94 -9.96 -1.20 11.97
C ARG A 94 -9.01 -1.55 13.12
N ASP A 95 -7.90 -0.83 13.25
CA ASP A 95 -6.88 -1.11 14.24
C ASP A 95 -7.21 -0.50 15.63
N ASN A 96 -8.16 0.44 15.67
CA ASN A 96 -8.63 1.11 16.89
C ASN A 96 -10.17 1.13 16.93
N PRO A 97 -10.81 -0.03 17.13
CA PRO A 97 -12.28 -0.13 17.01
C PRO A 97 -13.05 0.71 18.03
N ASP A 98 -12.44 1.02 19.17
CA ASP A 98 -13.08 1.83 20.23
C ASP A 98 -12.87 3.34 20.05
N LEU A 99 -12.11 3.75 19.02
CA LEU A 99 -11.85 5.16 18.74
C LEU A 99 -13.11 5.84 18.18
N ASP A 100 -13.60 6.85 18.89
CA ASP A 100 -14.72 7.67 18.43
C ASP A 100 -14.23 8.76 17.48
N LEU A 101 -13.93 8.37 16.26
CA LEU A 101 -13.47 9.25 15.20
C LEU A 101 -14.65 9.72 14.35
N ARG A 102 -14.81 11.01 14.25
CA ARG A 102 -15.89 11.66 13.51
C ARG A 102 -15.33 12.64 12.49
N MET A 103 -15.95 12.69 11.32
CA MET A 103 -15.52 13.54 10.22
C MET A 103 -16.28 14.86 10.18
N VAL A 104 -15.55 15.94 10.01
CA VAL A 104 -16.14 17.27 9.77
C VAL A 104 -15.72 17.71 8.37
N PHE A 105 -16.68 17.85 7.46
CA PHE A 105 -16.43 18.22 6.08
C PHE A 105 -16.81 19.66 5.78
N GLN A 106 -16.01 20.33 5.00
CA GLN A 106 -16.41 21.63 4.43
C GLN A 106 -17.52 21.44 3.38
N ALA A 107 -17.41 20.40 2.56
CA ALA A 107 -18.34 20.10 1.48
C ALA A 107 -18.68 18.59 1.46
N PRO A 108 -19.55 18.11 2.38
CA PRO A 108 -19.83 16.67 2.55
C PRO A 108 -20.50 16.02 1.34
N TYR A 109 -21.13 16.81 0.48
CA TYR A 109 -21.81 16.29 -0.72
C TYR A 109 -20.95 16.30 -1.97
N ASN A 110 -19.68 16.67 -1.86
CA ASN A 110 -18.71 16.42 -2.92
C ASN A 110 -18.53 14.93 -3.16
N THR A 111 -18.39 14.53 -4.43
CA THR A 111 -18.17 13.13 -4.78
C THR A 111 -16.73 12.70 -4.49
N ILE A 112 -16.55 11.42 -4.20
CA ILE A 112 -15.23 10.85 -3.86
C ILE A 112 -14.27 10.85 -5.04
N SER A 113 -14.76 10.95 -6.27
CA SER A 113 -13.96 11.08 -7.49
C SER A 113 -14.82 11.66 -8.61
N LYS A 114 -14.17 12.11 -9.68
CA LYS A 114 -14.88 12.67 -10.86
C LYS A 114 -15.81 11.65 -11.53
N LYS A 115 -15.49 10.36 -11.44
CA LYS A 115 -16.26 9.27 -12.07
C LYS A 115 -17.33 8.67 -11.15
N SER A 116 -17.32 9.00 -9.87
CA SER A 116 -18.23 8.44 -8.89
C SER A 116 -19.37 9.39 -8.59
N LYS A 117 -20.54 8.82 -8.32
CA LYS A 117 -21.70 9.56 -7.78
C LYS A 117 -21.77 9.51 -6.24
N THR A 118 -20.90 8.72 -5.61
CA THR A 118 -20.83 8.60 -4.16
C THR A 118 -20.23 9.85 -3.55
N THR A 119 -20.96 10.48 -2.62
CA THR A 119 -20.48 11.64 -1.87
C THR A 119 -19.62 11.21 -0.67
N TYR A 120 -18.87 12.14 -0.09
CA TYR A 120 -18.14 11.92 1.18
C TYR A 120 -19.10 11.45 2.28
N ALA A 121 -20.24 12.09 2.40
CA ALA A 121 -21.28 11.73 3.37
C ALA A 121 -21.77 10.28 3.18
N GLN A 122 -22.12 9.90 1.97
CA GLN A 122 -22.56 8.54 1.66
C GLN A 122 -21.48 7.50 1.91
N TRP A 123 -20.24 7.84 1.60
CA TRP A 123 -19.10 6.96 1.86
C TRP A 123 -18.94 6.72 3.38
N CYS A 124 -19.02 7.77 4.19
CA CYS A 124 -19.00 7.66 5.64
C CYS A 124 -20.14 6.80 6.18
N GLU A 125 -21.35 6.99 5.68
CA GLU A 125 -22.52 6.20 6.09
C GLU A 125 -22.33 4.71 5.78
N ARG A 126 -21.81 4.38 4.62
CA ARG A 126 -21.49 2.98 4.24
C ARG A 126 -20.46 2.33 5.15
N HIS A 127 -19.54 3.11 5.70
CA HIS A 127 -18.45 2.63 6.57
C HIS A 127 -18.71 2.88 8.06
N ASN A 128 -19.92 3.29 8.43
CA ASN A 128 -20.32 3.58 9.82
C ASN A 128 -19.41 4.61 10.49
N ILE A 129 -19.03 5.65 9.76
CA ILE A 129 -18.23 6.77 10.26
C ILE A 129 -19.15 7.96 10.46
N PRO A 130 -19.32 8.49 11.70
CA PRO A 130 -20.08 9.69 11.91
C PRO A 130 -19.48 10.87 11.17
N TRP A 131 -20.32 11.67 10.54
CA TRP A 131 -19.90 12.83 9.80
C TRP A 131 -20.85 14.02 10.02
N THR A 132 -20.34 15.21 9.81
CA THR A 132 -21.14 16.44 9.80
C THR A 132 -20.53 17.45 8.83
N SER A 133 -21.33 18.44 8.46
CA SER A 133 -20.85 19.63 7.79
C SER A 133 -20.25 20.59 8.80
N PHE A 134 -19.15 21.27 8.43
CA PHE A 134 -18.60 22.37 9.21
C PHE A 134 -19.64 23.43 9.59
N HIS A 135 -20.63 23.66 8.72
CA HIS A 135 -21.69 24.67 8.94
C HIS A 135 -22.75 24.25 9.98
N ASN A 136 -22.81 22.97 10.34
CA ASN A 136 -23.84 22.44 11.21
C ASN A 136 -23.33 21.37 12.19
N ILE A 137 -22.21 21.66 12.87
CA ILE A 137 -21.69 20.72 13.87
C ILE A 137 -22.67 20.59 15.03
N PRO A 138 -23.21 19.39 15.32
CA PRO A 138 -24.12 19.19 16.43
C PRO A 138 -23.47 19.56 17.77
N LEU A 139 -24.18 20.25 18.62
CA LEU A 139 -23.63 20.69 19.90
C LEU A 139 -23.22 19.52 20.81
N ASP A 140 -23.96 18.42 20.75
CA ASP A 140 -23.69 17.19 21.49
C ASP A 140 -22.38 16.47 21.05
N TRP A 141 -21.81 16.88 19.92
CA TRP A 141 -20.48 16.43 19.53
C TRP A 141 -19.37 17.14 20.30
N LEU A 142 -19.64 18.35 20.79
CA LEU A 142 -18.66 19.29 21.31
C LEU A 142 -18.64 19.33 22.86
N ILE A 143 -19.70 18.86 23.51
CA ILE A 143 -19.85 18.91 24.97
C ILE A 143 -20.28 17.56 25.55
#